data_28271212e55f4b681e46307e14ad6c1e
#
_entry.id   28271212e55f4b681e46307e14ad6c1e
#
_cell.length_a   1.000
_cell.length_b   1.000
_cell.length_c   1.000
_cell.angle_alpha   90.00
_cell.angle_beta   90.00
_cell.angle_gamma   90.00
#
_symmetry.space_group_name_H-M   'P 1'
#
loop_
_entity.id
_entity.type
_entity.pdbx_description
1 polymer ?
#
loop_
_entity_poly.entity_id
_entity_poly.type
_entity_poly.pdbx_seq_one_letter_code
_entity_poly.pdbx_strand_id
1 'polypeptide(L)'
;MKTVAVIGGGITGLTTLYYLQKLKRERNLPLKLLLLEKHAHLGGKINTREAGEFIMETGADSIVARKENVMPLLEELYLTNDLVYNETGKSFIYSANELLPIPEDTMFGIPTSVESLFKSELISSKAKITALKDLITKNTTFTKDSSIGLFLKHFLGEELVEKQIAPILSGVYSGDLDKLTISSTLPYLLDYKNTYGSIIKGMGANEKKFKTAGNKKFISFKQGLSTIIHRLEEELSDVTILKDTPTTSIKRNGERYQISTPGQAHSADYVVLATPHTAAQHLLNDPALNEDFEQLKDSSLISVYIGYDVPDEYLPAEGTGFIASQSSNLIANACTWTSKKWAHTSKRGNLLVRLFYKSTSHHFDSLRTMSKAELLAVAQKDIENSLGIKEQPIESDVTNWDKLMPTYHLKHGELVRSLTQKLHDKHPAITLAGCSYYGVGIAACITNGKQTAEAISQQLT
;
A
#
# COMPACT_ATOMS: atom_id res chain seq x y z
N MET A 1 16.98 -33.94 0.50
CA MET A 1 17.02 -32.45 0.60
C MET A 1 15.85 -31.92 -0.21
N LYS A 2 14.92 -31.19 0.44
CA LYS A 2 13.75 -30.60 -0.23
C LYS A 2 14.08 -29.23 -0.81
N THR A 3 13.43 -28.87 -1.91
CA THR A 3 13.60 -27.57 -2.57
C THR A 3 12.35 -26.73 -2.38
N VAL A 4 12.51 -25.50 -1.86
CA VAL A 4 11.46 -24.48 -1.81
C VAL A 4 11.79 -23.41 -2.86
N ALA A 5 10.88 -23.20 -3.80
CA ALA A 5 11.00 -22.16 -4.81
C ALA A 5 10.02 -21.02 -4.53
N VAL A 6 10.51 -19.80 -4.51
CA VAL A 6 9.72 -18.57 -4.39
C VAL A 6 9.72 -17.87 -5.75
N ILE A 7 8.53 -17.59 -6.27
CA ILE A 7 8.32 -16.86 -7.52
C ILE A 7 7.90 -15.44 -7.20
N GLY A 8 8.77 -14.49 -7.56
CA GLY A 8 8.59 -13.06 -7.28
C GLY A 8 9.48 -12.53 -6.16
N GLY A 9 10.40 -11.64 -6.52
CA GLY A 9 11.40 -11.00 -5.65
C GLY A 9 10.92 -9.70 -4.99
N GLY A 10 9.61 -9.53 -4.79
CA GLY A 10 9.05 -8.44 -3.98
C GLY A 10 9.28 -8.67 -2.48
N ILE A 11 8.95 -7.67 -1.65
CA ILE A 11 9.21 -7.72 -0.19
C ILE A 11 8.66 -8.98 0.48
N THR A 12 7.50 -9.50 0.06
CA THR A 12 6.92 -10.73 0.61
C THR A 12 7.78 -11.95 0.29
N GLY A 13 8.20 -12.11 -0.97
CA GLY A 13 9.06 -13.24 -1.39
C GLY A 13 10.42 -13.20 -0.71
N LEU A 14 11.03 -12.02 -0.62
CA LEU A 14 12.31 -11.82 0.05
C LEU A 14 12.21 -12.13 1.55
N THR A 15 11.17 -11.64 2.22
CA THR A 15 10.94 -11.91 3.65
C THR A 15 10.64 -13.40 3.89
N THR A 16 9.90 -14.05 2.99
CA THR A 16 9.68 -15.51 3.08
C THR A 16 11.01 -16.26 3.05
N LEU A 17 11.89 -15.94 2.10
CA LEU A 17 13.19 -16.60 1.98
C LEU A 17 14.12 -16.28 3.15
N TYR A 18 14.11 -15.05 3.64
CA TYR A 18 14.89 -14.64 4.81
C TYR A 18 14.53 -15.48 6.03
N TYR A 19 13.24 -15.61 6.36
CA TYR A 19 12.83 -16.42 7.50
C TYR A 19 12.97 -17.93 7.25
N LEU A 20 12.77 -18.43 6.01
CA LEU A 20 13.07 -19.83 5.69
C LEU A 20 14.55 -20.15 5.86
N GLN A 21 15.44 -19.28 5.41
CA GLN A 21 16.89 -19.43 5.62
C GLN A 21 17.26 -19.43 7.11
N LYS A 22 16.64 -18.55 7.89
CA LYS A 22 16.83 -18.50 9.35
C LYS A 22 16.38 -19.78 10.01
N LEU A 23 15.16 -20.26 9.71
CA LEU A 23 14.62 -21.53 10.22
C LEU A 23 15.42 -22.75 9.75
N LYS A 24 15.91 -22.73 8.51
CA LYS A 24 16.82 -23.75 7.97
C LYS A 24 18.08 -23.90 8.84
N ARG A 25 18.70 -22.78 9.21
CA ARG A 25 19.92 -22.74 10.05
C ARG A 25 19.61 -23.16 11.49
N GLU A 26 18.58 -22.58 12.10
CA GLU A 26 18.20 -22.84 13.50
C GLU A 26 17.80 -24.30 13.75
N ARG A 27 17.10 -24.94 12.78
CA ARG A 27 16.59 -26.30 12.90
C ARG A 27 17.40 -27.33 12.11
N ASN A 28 18.50 -26.90 11.50
CA ASN A 28 19.36 -27.72 10.66
C ASN A 28 18.59 -28.49 9.55
N LEU A 29 17.64 -27.81 8.89
CA LEU A 29 16.77 -28.41 7.88
C LEU A 29 17.55 -28.61 6.57
N PRO A 30 17.44 -29.79 5.89
CA PRO A 30 18.10 -30.05 4.62
C PRO A 30 17.33 -29.42 3.45
N LEU A 31 17.35 -28.07 3.36
CA LEU A 31 16.60 -27.29 2.37
C LEU A 31 17.52 -26.66 1.32
N LYS A 32 17.05 -26.66 0.08
CA LYS A 32 17.53 -25.80 -1.00
C LYS A 32 16.49 -24.70 -1.22
N LEU A 33 16.93 -23.44 -1.22
CA LEU A 33 16.08 -22.27 -1.40
C LEU A 33 16.39 -21.64 -2.77
N LEU A 34 15.34 -21.32 -3.53
CA LEU A 34 15.43 -20.76 -4.88
C LEU A 34 14.47 -19.56 -5.00
N LEU A 35 14.96 -18.46 -5.53
CA LEU A 35 14.19 -17.30 -5.93
C LEU A 35 14.23 -17.15 -7.46
N LEU A 36 13.06 -16.99 -8.07
CA LEU A 36 12.90 -16.65 -9.48
C LEU A 36 12.23 -15.27 -9.59
N GLU A 37 12.91 -14.31 -10.21
CA GLU A 37 12.41 -12.96 -10.47
C GLU A 37 12.52 -12.64 -11.96
N LYS A 38 11.44 -12.12 -12.54
CA LYS A 38 11.36 -11.79 -13.96
C LYS A 38 12.16 -10.56 -14.39
N HIS A 39 12.44 -9.66 -13.44
CA HIS A 39 13.18 -8.43 -13.68
C HIS A 39 14.65 -8.55 -13.24
N ALA A 40 15.50 -7.67 -13.76
CA ALA A 40 16.90 -7.56 -13.39
C ALA A 40 17.11 -7.12 -11.92
N HIS A 41 16.10 -6.56 -11.29
CA HIS A 41 16.13 -6.04 -9.92
C HIS A 41 15.04 -6.67 -9.05
N LEU A 42 15.31 -6.76 -7.76
CA LEU A 42 14.36 -7.17 -6.75
C LEU A 42 13.57 -5.96 -6.23
N GLY A 43 12.55 -6.21 -5.40
CA GLY A 43 11.76 -5.18 -4.72
C GLY A 43 10.33 -5.06 -5.21
N GLY A 44 10.04 -5.40 -6.46
CA GLY A 44 8.69 -5.32 -7.02
C GLY A 44 8.13 -3.90 -7.01
N LYS A 45 7.20 -3.62 -6.07
CA LYS A 45 6.60 -2.28 -5.87
C LYS A 45 7.38 -1.37 -4.91
N ILE A 46 8.52 -1.79 -4.43
CA ILE A 46 9.49 -0.95 -3.70
C ILE A 46 10.63 -0.69 -4.66
N ASN A 47 10.76 0.55 -5.10
CA ASN A 47 11.80 0.94 -6.03
C ASN A 47 12.11 2.42 -5.86
N THR A 48 13.34 2.70 -5.43
CA THR A 48 13.89 4.03 -5.24
C THR A 48 14.72 4.41 -6.47
N ARG A 49 14.48 5.60 -7.01
CA ARG A 49 15.29 6.20 -8.08
C ARG A 49 15.97 7.46 -7.55
N GLU A 50 17.29 7.53 -7.73
CA GLU A 50 18.02 8.78 -7.57
C GLU A 50 18.05 9.54 -8.91
N ALA A 51 17.70 10.82 -8.90
CA ALA A 51 17.73 11.70 -10.05
C ALA A 51 18.26 13.07 -9.64
N GLY A 52 19.44 13.44 -10.10
CA GLY A 52 20.11 14.67 -9.68
C GLY A 52 20.29 14.72 -8.16
N GLU A 53 19.65 15.70 -7.54
CA GLU A 53 19.66 15.86 -6.07
C GLU A 53 18.52 15.13 -5.35
N PHE A 54 17.57 14.54 -6.10
CA PHE A 54 16.34 14.00 -5.54
C PHE A 54 16.37 12.48 -5.38
N ILE A 55 15.68 12.02 -4.33
CA ILE A 55 15.35 10.62 -4.10
C ILE A 55 13.84 10.46 -4.35
N MET A 56 13.48 9.62 -5.31
CA MET A 56 12.10 9.42 -5.78
C MET A 56 11.67 7.97 -5.54
N GLU A 57 10.63 7.78 -4.73
CA GLU A 57 10.01 6.46 -4.52
C GLU A 57 8.98 6.19 -5.62
N THR A 58 9.34 5.46 -6.65
CA THR A 58 8.46 5.26 -7.81
C THR A 58 7.25 4.37 -7.49
N GLY A 59 7.35 3.54 -6.45
CA GLY A 59 6.26 2.70 -5.93
C GLY A 59 5.77 3.14 -4.55
N ALA A 60 5.91 2.27 -3.55
CA ALA A 60 5.63 2.60 -2.15
C ALA A 60 6.60 3.68 -1.65
N ASP A 61 6.13 4.59 -0.80
CA ASP A 61 6.92 5.72 -0.30
C ASP A 61 7.27 5.63 1.19
N SER A 62 6.66 4.70 1.91
CA SER A 62 6.84 4.63 3.37
C SER A 62 6.34 3.32 3.97
N ILE A 63 6.82 3.03 5.17
CA ILE A 63 6.37 1.92 6.01
C ILE A 63 5.66 2.48 7.24
N VAL A 64 4.55 1.88 7.66
CA VAL A 64 3.86 2.25 8.90
C VAL A 64 4.64 1.73 10.10
N ALA A 65 5.27 2.63 10.85
CA ALA A 65 6.23 2.32 11.92
C ALA A 65 5.67 1.45 13.06
N ARG A 66 4.39 1.62 13.41
CA ARG A 66 3.73 0.97 14.56
C ARG A 66 3.34 -0.50 14.38
N LYS A 67 3.60 -1.11 13.22
CA LYS A 67 3.24 -2.51 12.96
C LYS A 67 4.26 -3.45 13.60
N GLU A 68 3.78 -4.40 14.40
CA GLU A 68 4.56 -5.27 15.29
C GLU A 68 5.73 -6.01 14.63
N ASN A 69 5.62 -6.40 13.38
CA ASN A 69 6.66 -7.17 12.68
C ASN A 69 7.67 -6.32 11.90
N VAL A 70 7.51 -5.00 11.84
CA VAL A 70 8.41 -4.14 11.07
C VAL A 70 9.70 -3.89 11.83
N MET A 71 9.62 -3.33 13.03
CA MET A 71 10.82 -2.99 13.82
C MET A 71 11.71 -4.20 14.10
N PRO A 72 11.18 -5.37 14.53
CA PRO A 72 12.01 -6.56 14.71
C PRO A 72 12.79 -6.97 13.46
N LEU A 73 12.16 -6.93 12.27
CA LEU A 73 12.89 -7.21 11.03
C LEU A 73 13.98 -6.18 10.74
N LEU A 74 13.72 -4.89 10.99
CA LEU A 74 14.72 -3.83 10.75
C LEU A 74 15.90 -3.92 11.73
N GLU A 75 15.66 -4.36 12.97
CA GLU A 75 16.69 -4.66 13.96
C GLU A 75 17.54 -5.86 13.52
N GLU A 76 16.91 -6.95 13.08
CA GLU A 76 17.57 -8.14 12.53
C GLU A 76 18.45 -7.81 11.31
N LEU A 77 18.00 -6.85 10.48
CA LEU A 77 18.73 -6.39 9.29
C LEU A 77 19.75 -5.26 9.58
N TYR A 78 19.88 -4.81 10.83
CA TYR A 78 20.77 -3.69 11.23
C TYR A 78 20.47 -2.37 10.53
N LEU A 79 19.18 -2.11 10.20
CA LEU A 79 18.73 -0.92 9.45
C LEU A 79 18.20 0.21 10.35
N THR A 80 18.21 0.04 11.67
CA THR A 80 17.63 1.04 12.61
C THR A 80 18.35 2.38 12.59
N ASN A 81 19.64 2.42 12.29
CA ASN A 81 20.43 3.65 12.20
C ASN A 81 20.21 4.44 10.88
N ASP A 82 19.61 3.80 9.90
CA ASP A 82 19.32 4.40 8.59
C ASP A 82 17.89 4.92 8.47
N LEU A 83 17.09 4.76 9.54
CA LEU A 83 15.71 5.19 9.57
C LEU A 83 15.60 6.71 9.51
N VAL A 84 14.64 7.16 8.72
CA VAL A 84 14.12 8.53 8.72
C VAL A 84 12.62 8.49 8.97
N TYR A 85 12.11 9.54 9.58
CA TYR A 85 10.70 9.67 9.92
C TYR A 85 10.09 10.80 9.13
N ASN A 86 8.78 10.70 8.83
CA ASN A 86 8.08 11.82 8.21
C ASN A 86 8.07 13.04 9.13
N GLU A 87 8.21 14.22 8.53
CA GLU A 87 8.27 15.49 9.26
C GLU A 87 6.89 15.87 9.85
N THR A 88 6.17 16.76 9.23
CA THR A 88 4.88 17.21 9.72
C THR A 88 3.74 16.24 9.41
N GLY A 89 2.69 16.27 10.23
CA GLY A 89 1.44 15.53 10.01
C GLY A 89 0.32 16.35 9.35
N LYS A 90 0.56 17.62 8.99
CA LYS A 90 -0.45 18.49 8.36
C LYS A 90 -0.67 18.09 6.91
N SER A 91 -1.93 18.02 6.52
CA SER A 91 -2.35 17.74 5.13
C SER A 91 -3.62 18.51 4.83
N PHE A 92 -3.88 18.70 3.55
CA PHE A 92 -4.99 19.52 3.07
C PHE A 92 -5.95 18.71 2.19
N ILE A 93 -7.18 19.21 2.07
CA ILE A 93 -8.09 18.89 0.97
C ILE A 93 -8.12 20.08 0.04
N TYR A 94 -7.77 19.87 -1.23
CA TYR A 94 -7.90 20.89 -2.26
C TYR A 94 -9.31 20.86 -2.82
N SER A 95 -10.06 21.93 -2.60
CA SER A 95 -11.46 22.05 -3.00
C SER A 95 -11.76 23.51 -3.35
N ALA A 96 -12.55 23.72 -4.41
CA ALA A 96 -12.95 25.06 -4.87
C ALA A 96 -11.74 26.03 -5.04
N ASN A 97 -10.62 25.52 -5.53
CA ASN A 97 -9.34 26.22 -5.73
C ASN A 97 -8.65 26.71 -4.44
N GLU A 98 -8.97 26.12 -3.30
CA GLU A 98 -8.38 26.43 -2.01
C GLU A 98 -7.82 25.18 -1.31
N LEU A 99 -6.76 25.36 -0.52
CA LEU A 99 -6.19 24.35 0.35
C LEU A 99 -6.85 24.45 1.73
N LEU A 100 -7.79 23.56 2.01
CA LEU A 100 -8.49 23.51 3.29
C LEU A 100 -7.78 22.51 4.22
N PRO A 101 -7.34 22.90 5.43
CA PRO A 101 -6.63 22.02 6.31
C PRO A 101 -7.51 20.87 6.80
N ILE A 102 -6.97 19.66 6.82
CA ILE A 102 -7.62 18.53 7.51
C ILE A 102 -7.48 18.80 9.02
N PRO A 103 -8.59 18.78 9.78
CA PRO A 103 -8.55 19.09 11.21
C PRO A 103 -7.59 18.15 11.97
N GLU A 104 -6.70 18.72 12.79
CA GLU A 104 -5.66 17.96 13.52
C GLU A 104 -6.27 16.93 14.50
N ASP A 105 -7.41 17.26 15.12
CA ASP A 105 -8.14 16.39 16.06
C ASP A 105 -9.03 15.38 15.33
N THR A 106 -8.56 14.83 14.20
CA THR A 106 -9.23 13.78 13.45
C THR A 106 -8.29 12.62 13.17
N MET A 107 -8.87 11.46 12.93
CA MET A 107 -8.13 10.29 12.44
C MET A 107 -8.76 9.78 11.16
N PHE A 108 -7.98 9.78 10.08
CA PHE A 108 -8.50 9.51 8.74
C PHE A 108 -9.71 10.39 8.39
N GLY A 109 -9.71 11.64 8.89
CA GLY A 109 -10.83 12.56 8.73
C GLY A 109 -12.02 12.29 9.67
N ILE A 110 -12.00 11.25 10.49
CA ILE A 110 -13.05 10.94 11.47
C ILE A 110 -12.79 11.75 12.74
N PRO A 111 -13.75 12.59 13.20
CA PRO A 111 -13.60 13.36 14.43
C PRO A 111 -13.37 12.48 15.66
N THR A 112 -12.49 12.91 16.58
CA THR A 112 -12.22 12.23 17.85
C THR A 112 -13.07 12.77 19.00
N SER A 113 -13.77 13.88 18.77
CA SER A 113 -14.66 14.51 19.74
C SER A 113 -15.75 15.33 19.04
N VAL A 114 -16.77 15.73 19.79
CA VAL A 114 -17.78 16.68 19.31
C VAL A 114 -17.14 18.04 18.98
N GLU A 115 -16.16 18.45 19.78
CA GLU A 115 -15.42 19.71 19.54
C GLU A 115 -14.68 19.66 18.20
N SER A 116 -13.94 18.57 17.92
CA SER A 116 -13.22 18.39 16.63
C SER A 116 -14.18 18.35 15.43
N LEU A 117 -15.38 17.78 15.61
CA LEU A 117 -16.42 17.82 14.59
C LEU A 117 -16.85 19.25 14.24
N PHE A 118 -17.03 20.11 15.26
CA PHE A 118 -17.48 21.48 15.05
C PHE A 118 -16.38 22.41 14.54
N LYS A 119 -15.10 22.10 14.77
CA LYS A 119 -13.95 22.84 14.22
C LYS A 119 -13.73 22.64 12.73
N SER A 120 -14.29 21.58 12.13
CA SER A 120 -14.10 21.33 10.69
C SER A 120 -14.69 22.43 9.82
N GLU A 121 -13.89 22.95 8.89
CA GLU A 121 -14.31 23.90 7.85
C GLU A 121 -14.74 23.19 6.55
N LEU A 122 -14.53 21.88 6.47
CA LEU A 122 -14.81 21.05 5.29
C LEU A 122 -16.32 20.75 5.09
N ILE A 123 -17.12 20.90 6.15
CA ILE A 123 -18.51 20.46 6.16
C ILE A 123 -19.45 21.53 6.73
N SER A 124 -20.70 21.51 6.25
CA SER A 124 -21.73 22.45 6.68
C SER A 124 -22.17 22.24 8.15
N SER A 125 -22.74 23.26 8.76
CA SER A 125 -23.35 23.16 10.10
C SER A 125 -24.46 22.10 10.15
N LYS A 126 -25.21 21.90 9.07
CA LYS A 126 -26.22 20.83 8.96
C LYS A 126 -25.56 19.44 9.03
N ALA A 127 -24.44 19.25 8.36
CA ALA A 127 -23.71 17.99 8.39
C ALA A 127 -23.15 17.70 9.79
N LYS A 128 -22.64 18.72 10.49
CA LYS A 128 -22.16 18.58 11.89
C LYS A 128 -23.28 18.09 12.81
N ILE A 129 -24.49 18.66 12.70
CA ILE A 129 -25.67 18.21 13.46
C ILE A 129 -26.06 16.78 13.06
N THR A 130 -26.01 16.44 11.77
CA THR A 130 -26.33 15.09 11.29
C THR A 130 -25.37 14.05 11.88
N ALA A 131 -24.08 14.36 11.98
CA ALA A 131 -23.07 13.48 12.54
C ALA A 131 -23.28 13.19 14.04
N LEU A 132 -23.99 14.04 14.79
CA LEU A 132 -24.33 13.77 16.19
C LEU A 132 -25.27 12.57 16.36
N LYS A 133 -25.93 12.08 15.29
CA LYS A 133 -26.70 10.83 15.32
C LYS A 133 -25.86 9.64 15.76
N ASP A 134 -24.57 9.66 15.48
CA ASP A 134 -23.63 8.63 15.93
C ASP A 134 -23.65 8.42 17.45
N LEU A 135 -23.90 9.48 18.22
CA LEU A 135 -23.89 9.43 19.68
C LEU A 135 -25.07 8.66 20.30
N ILE A 136 -26.17 8.53 19.57
CA ILE A 136 -27.44 7.96 20.05
C ILE A 136 -27.93 6.73 19.28
N THR A 137 -27.45 6.53 18.04
CA THR A 137 -27.89 5.41 17.20
C THR A 137 -27.04 4.18 17.48
N LYS A 138 -27.67 3.05 17.81
CA LYS A 138 -26.97 1.77 18.03
C LYS A 138 -26.72 1.03 16.71
N ASN A 139 -25.65 0.26 16.65
CA ASN A 139 -25.42 -0.67 15.55
C ASN A 139 -26.27 -1.93 15.74
N THR A 140 -27.11 -2.25 14.76
CA THR A 140 -27.94 -3.47 14.75
C THR A 140 -27.78 -4.28 13.47
N THR A 141 -27.06 -3.76 12.47
CA THR A 141 -27.05 -4.34 11.12
C THR A 141 -25.65 -4.58 10.55
N PHE A 142 -24.68 -3.73 10.91
CA PHE A 142 -23.34 -3.82 10.31
C PHE A 142 -22.46 -4.84 11.01
N THR A 143 -21.72 -5.61 10.21
CA THR A 143 -20.70 -6.60 10.59
C THR A 143 -19.34 -6.24 9.99
N LYS A 144 -18.30 -7.00 10.30
CA LYS A 144 -16.96 -6.76 9.73
C LYS A 144 -16.90 -6.92 8.21
N ASP A 145 -17.81 -7.69 7.63
CA ASP A 145 -17.92 -7.89 6.17
C ASP A 145 -18.80 -6.84 5.48
N SER A 146 -19.41 -5.94 6.24
CA SER A 146 -20.21 -4.84 5.70
C SER A 146 -19.33 -3.76 5.06
N SER A 147 -19.93 -2.97 4.14
CA SER A 147 -19.28 -1.82 3.51
C SER A 147 -18.89 -0.76 4.55
N ILE A 148 -17.61 -0.33 4.52
CA ILE A 148 -17.12 0.77 5.37
C ILE A 148 -17.79 2.11 5.00
N GLY A 149 -18.00 2.38 3.70
CA GLY A 149 -18.64 3.60 3.23
C GLY A 149 -20.07 3.71 3.72
N LEU A 150 -20.88 2.67 3.52
CA LEU A 150 -22.26 2.63 4.00
C LEU A 150 -22.36 2.71 5.54
N PHE A 151 -21.46 2.05 6.25
CA PHE A 151 -21.35 2.13 7.71
C PHE A 151 -21.11 3.57 8.18
N LEU A 152 -20.11 4.23 7.60
CA LEU A 152 -19.76 5.60 7.96
C LEU A 152 -20.89 6.58 7.59
N LYS A 153 -21.48 6.48 6.40
CA LYS A 153 -22.59 7.32 5.95
C LYS A 153 -23.81 7.16 6.86
N HIS A 154 -24.12 5.94 7.30
CA HIS A 154 -25.25 5.67 8.18
C HIS A 154 -25.14 6.39 9.53
N PHE A 155 -23.95 6.37 10.15
CA PHE A 155 -23.76 6.93 11.49
C PHE A 155 -23.31 8.40 11.47
N LEU A 156 -22.43 8.78 10.55
CA LEU A 156 -21.80 10.10 10.53
C LEU A 156 -22.41 11.06 9.52
N GLY A 157 -23.25 10.55 8.61
CA GLY A 157 -23.88 11.33 7.56
C GLY A 157 -23.04 11.43 6.29
N GLU A 158 -23.73 11.62 5.17
CA GLU A 158 -23.15 11.58 3.82
C GLU A 158 -22.12 12.68 3.58
N GLU A 159 -22.45 13.94 3.93
CA GLU A 159 -21.57 15.08 3.67
C GLU A 159 -20.21 14.99 4.40
N LEU A 160 -20.20 14.57 5.69
CA LEU A 160 -18.96 14.36 6.43
C LEU A 160 -18.12 13.25 5.80
N VAL A 161 -18.77 12.17 5.36
CA VAL A 161 -18.07 11.07 4.70
C VAL A 161 -17.50 11.52 3.36
N GLU A 162 -18.29 12.14 2.50
CA GLU A 162 -17.85 12.48 1.15
C GLU A 162 -16.83 13.61 1.08
N LYS A 163 -16.97 14.63 1.91
CA LYS A 163 -16.09 15.81 1.86
C LYS A 163 -14.83 15.69 2.71
N GLN A 164 -14.85 14.90 3.78
CA GLN A 164 -13.73 14.85 4.72
C GLN A 164 -13.13 13.46 4.88
N ILE A 165 -13.94 12.41 5.04
CA ILE A 165 -13.43 11.07 5.34
C ILE A 165 -13.03 10.31 4.07
N ALA A 166 -13.92 10.26 3.07
CA ALA A 166 -13.70 9.47 1.86
C ALA A 166 -12.48 9.92 1.05
N PRO A 167 -12.17 11.22 0.88
CA PRO A 167 -10.94 11.63 0.22
C PRO A 167 -9.71 10.99 0.87
N ILE A 168 -9.62 11.02 2.19
CA ILE A 168 -8.48 10.50 2.96
C ILE A 168 -8.41 8.97 2.89
N LEU A 169 -9.53 8.27 3.16
CA LEU A 169 -9.56 6.82 3.14
C LEU A 169 -9.32 6.24 1.74
N SER A 170 -9.89 6.85 0.71
CA SER A 170 -9.62 6.47 -0.68
C SER A 170 -8.17 6.70 -1.08
N GLY A 171 -7.47 7.61 -0.39
CA GLY A 171 -6.03 7.80 -0.50
C GLY A 171 -5.22 6.62 0.03
N VAL A 172 -5.67 6.06 1.14
CA VAL A 172 -5.01 4.95 1.84
C VAL A 172 -5.41 3.58 1.27
N TYR A 173 -6.69 3.39 1.01
CA TYR A 173 -7.27 2.12 0.54
C TYR A 173 -7.75 2.31 -0.90
N SER A 174 -6.96 1.93 -1.87
CA SER A 174 -7.27 2.10 -3.30
C SER A 174 -8.63 1.52 -3.67
N GLY A 175 -9.70 2.33 -3.70
CA GLY A 175 -11.03 1.89 -4.05
C GLY A 175 -12.15 2.81 -3.58
N ASP A 176 -13.37 2.49 -4.02
CA ASP A 176 -14.61 3.10 -3.60
C ASP A 176 -15.00 2.55 -2.21
N LEU A 177 -15.14 3.41 -1.22
CA LEU A 177 -15.45 3.01 0.17
C LEU A 177 -16.74 2.20 0.28
N ASP A 178 -17.71 2.43 -0.60
CA ASP A 178 -18.96 1.68 -0.60
C ASP A 178 -18.76 0.22 -1.03
N LYS A 179 -17.62 -0.10 -1.65
CA LYS A 179 -17.22 -1.43 -2.10
C LYS A 179 -16.15 -2.10 -1.27
N LEU A 180 -15.61 -1.43 -0.25
CA LEU A 180 -14.60 -1.97 0.65
C LEU A 180 -15.24 -2.45 1.96
N THR A 181 -14.70 -3.53 2.56
CA THR A 181 -15.20 -4.03 3.85
C THR A 181 -14.62 -3.26 5.03
N ILE A 182 -15.35 -3.24 6.15
CA ILE A 182 -14.84 -2.74 7.43
C ILE A 182 -13.60 -3.54 7.83
N SER A 183 -13.60 -4.87 7.67
CA SER A 183 -12.48 -5.76 8.04
C SER A 183 -11.19 -5.46 7.27
N SER A 184 -11.29 -5.11 5.99
CA SER A 184 -10.11 -4.82 5.15
C SER A 184 -9.59 -3.38 5.30
N THR A 185 -10.35 -2.51 5.97
CA THR A 185 -10.01 -1.08 6.12
C THR A 185 -9.74 -0.72 7.59
N LEU A 186 -10.78 -0.37 8.33
CA LEU A 186 -10.71 0.11 9.71
C LEU A 186 -11.57 -0.78 10.64
N PRO A 187 -11.17 -2.06 10.87
CA PRO A 187 -11.98 -3.04 11.62
C PRO A 187 -12.34 -2.59 13.03
N TYR A 188 -11.50 -1.79 13.66
CA TYR A 188 -11.73 -1.27 14.99
C TYR A 188 -12.89 -0.27 15.10
N LEU A 189 -13.34 0.37 14.00
CA LEU A 189 -14.46 1.30 14.04
C LEU A 189 -15.77 0.60 14.40
N LEU A 190 -15.97 -0.63 13.93
CA LEU A 190 -17.11 -1.44 14.32
C LEU A 190 -17.03 -1.81 15.79
N ASP A 191 -15.87 -2.22 16.27
CA ASP A 191 -15.64 -2.55 17.68
C ASP A 191 -15.88 -1.32 18.56
N TYR A 192 -15.43 -0.14 18.13
CA TYR A 192 -15.67 1.13 18.83
C TYR A 192 -17.17 1.48 18.87
N LYS A 193 -17.87 1.35 17.74
CA LYS A 193 -19.31 1.58 17.69
C LYS A 193 -20.08 0.68 18.63
N ASN A 194 -19.73 -0.60 18.67
CA ASN A 194 -20.41 -1.58 19.52
C ASN A 194 -20.07 -1.42 21.01
N THR A 195 -18.80 -1.08 21.33
CA THR A 195 -18.34 -0.96 22.73
C THR A 195 -18.72 0.39 23.35
N TYR A 196 -18.53 1.49 22.62
CA TYR A 196 -18.75 2.85 23.14
C TYR A 196 -20.10 3.45 22.73
N GLY A 197 -20.88 2.71 21.92
CA GLY A 197 -22.15 3.19 21.35
C GLY A 197 -21.98 4.28 20.28
N SER A 198 -20.75 4.72 20.00
CA SER A 198 -20.43 5.81 19.06
C SER A 198 -19.04 5.64 18.48
N ILE A 199 -18.91 5.89 17.18
CA ILE A 199 -17.63 5.94 16.46
C ILE A 199 -16.78 7.09 17.03
N ILE A 200 -17.36 8.29 17.14
CA ILE A 200 -16.67 9.48 17.66
C ILE A 200 -16.15 9.26 19.09
N LYS A 201 -16.99 8.74 19.99
CA LYS A 201 -16.56 8.43 21.37
C LYS A 201 -15.47 7.36 21.41
N GLY A 202 -15.61 6.32 20.60
CA GLY A 202 -14.61 5.26 20.52
C GLY A 202 -13.28 5.76 19.98
N MET A 203 -13.28 6.63 18.98
CA MET A 203 -12.09 7.30 18.48
C MET A 203 -11.41 8.13 19.57
N GLY A 204 -12.15 8.96 20.29
CA GLY A 204 -11.64 9.78 21.39
C GLY A 204 -11.05 8.95 22.53
N ALA A 205 -11.77 7.90 22.98
CA ALA A 205 -11.31 7.01 24.06
C ALA A 205 -9.99 6.28 23.70
N ASN A 206 -9.73 6.07 22.42
CA ASN A 206 -8.52 5.41 21.92
C ASN A 206 -7.52 6.36 21.27
N GLU A 207 -7.73 7.67 21.34
CA GLU A 207 -6.90 8.69 20.72
C GLU A 207 -5.41 8.54 21.07
N LYS A 208 -5.09 8.23 22.33
CA LYS A 208 -3.72 8.00 22.80
C LYS A 208 -3.00 6.90 22.00
N LYS A 209 -3.67 5.82 21.63
CA LYS A 209 -3.09 4.73 20.81
C LYS A 209 -2.61 5.22 19.44
N PHE A 210 -3.18 6.31 18.97
CA PHE A 210 -2.88 6.90 17.68
C PHE A 210 -1.97 8.13 17.79
N LYS A 211 -2.04 8.88 18.88
CA LYS A 211 -1.19 10.05 19.17
C LYS A 211 0.20 9.67 19.71
N THR A 212 0.38 8.49 20.31
CA THR A 212 1.67 8.05 20.90
C THR A 212 2.79 7.98 19.86
N ALA A 213 2.47 7.89 18.58
CA ALA A 213 3.46 7.91 17.51
C ALA A 213 3.95 9.34 17.16
N GLY A 214 3.30 10.41 17.65
CA GLY A 214 3.63 11.79 17.28
C GLY A 214 3.65 11.97 15.75
N ASN A 215 4.59 12.77 15.26
CA ASN A 215 4.86 12.92 13.82
C ASN A 215 5.57 11.70 13.21
N LYS A 216 6.07 10.76 14.02
CA LYS A 216 6.82 9.57 13.59
C LYS A 216 5.90 8.40 13.20
N LYS A 217 4.90 8.65 12.37
CA LYS A 217 3.92 7.62 11.96
C LYS A 217 4.44 6.72 10.85
N PHE A 218 5.27 7.26 9.99
CA PHE A 218 5.84 6.59 8.84
C PHE A 218 7.35 6.65 8.89
N ILE A 219 7.98 5.59 8.41
CA ILE A 219 9.43 5.48 8.26
C ILE A 219 9.81 5.24 6.82
N SER A 220 10.99 5.70 6.46
CA SER A 220 11.75 5.39 5.27
C SER A 220 13.22 5.23 5.65
N PHE A 221 14.13 5.21 4.69
CA PHE A 221 15.56 5.15 4.94
C PHE A 221 16.28 6.32 4.27
N LYS A 222 17.45 6.69 4.79
CA LYS A 222 18.25 7.82 4.26
C LYS A 222 18.51 7.73 2.75
N GLN A 223 18.64 6.53 2.21
CA GLN A 223 18.85 6.27 0.78
C GLN A 223 17.58 5.75 0.07
N GLY A 224 16.40 5.91 0.69
CA GLY A 224 15.13 5.46 0.17
C GLY A 224 14.78 4.02 0.53
N LEU A 225 13.55 3.62 0.21
CA LEU A 225 12.98 2.33 0.61
C LEU A 225 13.67 1.11 0.01
N SER A 226 14.34 1.25 -1.14
CA SER A 226 15.13 0.15 -1.72
C SER A 226 16.24 -0.35 -0.80
N THR A 227 16.63 0.41 0.23
CA THR A 227 17.60 0.00 1.25
C THR A 227 17.20 -1.33 1.90
N ILE A 228 15.93 -1.53 2.26
CA ILE A 228 15.48 -2.81 2.86
C ILE A 228 15.56 -3.97 1.86
N ILE A 229 15.34 -3.70 0.57
CA ILE A 229 15.42 -4.72 -0.48
C ILE A 229 16.86 -5.16 -0.67
N HIS A 230 17.79 -4.22 -0.80
CA HIS A 230 19.21 -4.50 -0.95
C HIS A 230 19.74 -5.27 0.26
N ARG A 231 19.38 -4.85 1.47
CA ARG A 231 19.80 -5.54 2.68
C ARG A 231 19.24 -6.96 2.79
N LEU A 232 17.98 -7.18 2.43
CA LEU A 232 17.43 -8.53 2.36
C LEU A 232 18.15 -9.39 1.33
N GLU A 233 18.48 -8.85 0.16
CA GLU A 233 19.25 -9.56 -0.87
C GLU A 233 20.63 -9.97 -0.37
N GLU A 234 21.36 -9.06 0.30
CA GLU A 234 22.67 -9.33 0.90
C GLU A 234 22.62 -10.47 1.96
N GLU A 235 21.57 -10.50 2.77
CA GLU A 235 21.40 -11.51 3.82
C GLU A 235 21.03 -12.90 3.28
N LEU A 236 20.52 -13.01 2.04
CA LEU A 236 20.10 -14.29 1.43
C LEU A 236 21.26 -15.13 0.88
N SER A 237 22.32 -15.32 1.67
CA SER A 237 23.55 -16.02 1.26
C SER A 237 23.37 -17.52 0.94
N ASP A 238 22.33 -18.18 1.51
CA ASP A 238 22.01 -19.61 1.28
C ASP A 238 20.91 -19.82 0.22
N VAL A 239 20.54 -18.77 -0.51
CA VAL A 239 19.48 -18.77 -1.50
C VAL A 239 20.06 -18.63 -2.91
N THR A 240 19.66 -19.49 -3.81
CA THR A 240 19.95 -19.30 -5.24
C THR A 240 18.98 -18.25 -5.79
N ILE A 241 19.48 -17.07 -6.16
CA ILE A 241 18.68 -15.97 -6.73
C ILE A 241 18.90 -15.94 -8.24
N LEU A 242 17.80 -16.06 -9.00
CA LEU A 242 17.81 -15.99 -10.46
C LEU A 242 16.95 -14.77 -10.87
N LYS A 243 17.61 -13.67 -11.22
CA LYS A 243 17.02 -12.46 -11.81
C LYS A 243 16.91 -12.62 -13.30
N ASP A 244 16.16 -11.75 -13.99
CA ASP A 244 15.87 -11.84 -15.43
C ASP A 244 15.36 -13.21 -15.87
N THR A 245 14.67 -13.91 -14.95
CA THR A 245 14.25 -15.29 -15.13
C THR A 245 12.72 -15.38 -14.99
N PRO A 246 11.96 -14.99 -16.03
CA PRO A 246 10.51 -15.06 -16.01
C PRO A 246 10.04 -16.53 -15.94
N THR A 247 9.25 -16.86 -14.93
CA THR A 247 8.55 -18.13 -14.86
C THR A 247 7.41 -18.13 -15.87
N THR A 248 7.28 -19.18 -16.66
CA THR A 248 6.27 -19.31 -17.73
C THR A 248 5.16 -20.30 -17.41
N SER A 249 5.44 -21.33 -16.63
CA SER A 249 4.42 -22.27 -16.15
C SER A 249 4.88 -23.03 -14.92
N ILE A 250 3.91 -23.54 -14.15
CA ILE A 250 4.14 -24.45 -13.02
C ILE A 250 3.23 -25.64 -13.21
N LYS A 251 3.82 -26.84 -13.28
CA LYS A 251 3.09 -28.08 -13.50
C LYS A 251 3.47 -29.12 -12.45
N ARG A 252 2.48 -29.84 -11.94
CA ARG A 252 2.73 -30.97 -11.05
C ARG A 252 3.40 -32.09 -11.82
N ASN A 253 4.47 -32.65 -11.26
CA ASN A 253 5.20 -33.81 -11.80
C ASN A 253 5.47 -34.81 -10.66
N GLY A 254 4.57 -35.75 -10.49
CA GLY A 254 4.54 -36.65 -9.33
C GLY A 254 4.26 -35.88 -8.04
N GLU A 255 5.17 -35.99 -7.07
CA GLU A 255 5.09 -35.27 -5.78
C GLU A 255 5.74 -33.89 -5.81
N ARG A 256 6.38 -33.53 -6.91
CA ARG A 256 7.09 -32.27 -7.09
C ARG A 256 6.43 -31.37 -8.13
N TYR A 257 6.88 -30.15 -8.20
CA TYR A 257 6.48 -29.18 -9.22
C TYR A 257 7.63 -28.87 -10.16
N GLN A 258 7.34 -28.90 -11.45
CA GLN A 258 8.23 -28.42 -12.50
C GLN A 258 7.89 -26.95 -12.79
N ILE A 259 8.87 -26.08 -12.62
CA ILE A 259 8.79 -24.64 -12.86
C ILE A 259 9.56 -24.37 -14.14
N SER A 260 8.86 -23.94 -15.18
CA SER A 260 9.48 -23.63 -16.48
C SER A 260 9.90 -22.19 -16.59
N THR A 261 11.10 -21.96 -17.10
CA THR A 261 11.65 -20.65 -17.46
C THR A 261 12.22 -20.73 -18.88
N PRO A 262 12.52 -19.62 -19.58
CA PRO A 262 13.15 -19.68 -20.89
C PRO A 262 14.47 -20.46 -20.83
N GLY A 263 14.53 -21.55 -21.59
CA GLY A 263 15.73 -22.42 -21.73
C GLY A 263 16.03 -23.35 -20.54
N GLN A 264 15.28 -23.30 -19.43
CA GLN A 264 15.54 -24.14 -18.25
C GLN A 264 14.26 -24.53 -17.52
N ALA A 265 14.27 -25.70 -16.90
CA ALA A 265 13.25 -26.14 -15.96
C ALA A 265 13.86 -26.39 -14.57
N HIS A 266 13.16 -25.93 -13.54
CA HIS A 266 13.53 -26.14 -12.15
C HIS A 266 12.52 -27.08 -11.49
N SER A 267 12.96 -27.89 -10.53
CA SER A 267 12.10 -28.79 -9.77
C SER A 267 12.05 -28.37 -8.31
N ALA A 268 10.86 -28.24 -7.76
CA ALA A 268 10.65 -27.86 -6.36
C ALA A 268 9.65 -28.77 -5.66
N ASP A 269 9.85 -28.98 -4.36
CA ASP A 269 8.92 -29.71 -3.50
C ASP A 269 7.82 -28.77 -2.99
N TYR A 270 8.15 -27.47 -2.77
CA TYR A 270 7.22 -26.41 -2.37
C TYR A 270 7.40 -25.20 -3.27
N VAL A 271 6.30 -24.54 -3.61
CA VAL A 271 6.28 -23.32 -4.43
C VAL A 271 5.50 -22.22 -3.72
N VAL A 272 6.12 -21.07 -3.56
CA VAL A 272 5.47 -19.84 -3.07
C VAL A 272 5.27 -18.89 -4.24
N LEU A 273 4.03 -18.50 -4.51
CA LEU A 273 3.67 -17.50 -5.51
C LEU A 273 3.51 -16.15 -4.85
N ALA A 274 4.60 -15.39 -4.76
CA ALA A 274 4.65 -14.01 -4.26
C ALA A 274 4.48 -12.99 -5.39
N THR A 275 3.57 -13.30 -6.32
CA THR A 275 3.29 -12.56 -7.56
C THR A 275 1.91 -11.90 -7.53
N PRO A 276 1.59 -10.97 -8.45
CA PRO A 276 0.21 -10.55 -8.69
C PRO A 276 -0.69 -11.75 -8.98
N HIS A 277 -1.97 -11.67 -8.59
CA HIS A 277 -2.92 -12.79 -8.75
C HIS A 277 -3.10 -13.20 -10.22
N THR A 278 -3.06 -12.25 -11.16
CA THR A 278 -3.13 -12.52 -12.58
C THR A 278 -1.95 -13.34 -13.08
N ALA A 279 -0.75 -13.10 -12.56
CA ALA A 279 0.43 -13.90 -12.87
C ALA A 279 0.33 -15.30 -12.25
N ALA A 280 -0.13 -15.41 -10.99
CA ALA A 280 -0.36 -16.72 -10.35
C ALA A 280 -1.38 -17.57 -11.12
N GLN A 281 -2.50 -16.96 -11.55
CA GLN A 281 -3.50 -17.62 -12.40
C GLN A 281 -2.88 -18.16 -13.70
N HIS A 282 -2.11 -17.34 -14.39
CA HIS A 282 -1.45 -17.72 -15.64
C HIS A 282 -0.45 -18.86 -15.42
N LEU A 283 0.36 -18.80 -14.37
CA LEU A 283 1.38 -19.80 -14.06
C LEU A 283 0.80 -21.16 -13.69
N LEU A 284 -0.29 -21.19 -12.95
CA LEU A 284 -0.97 -22.42 -12.54
C LEU A 284 -1.81 -23.01 -13.68
N ASN A 285 -2.45 -22.16 -14.46
CA ASN A 285 -3.33 -22.52 -15.59
C ASN A 285 -4.31 -23.66 -15.24
N ASP A 286 -4.94 -23.58 -14.04
CA ASP A 286 -5.92 -24.57 -13.57
C ASP A 286 -7.34 -23.99 -13.67
N PRO A 287 -8.21 -24.55 -14.55
CA PRO A 287 -9.58 -24.06 -14.72
C PRO A 287 -10.41 -24.00 -13.43
N ALA A 288 -10.13 -24.85 -12.44
CA ALA A 288 -10.87 -24.86 -11.19
C ALA A 288 -10.58 -23.65 -10.28
N LEU A 289 -9.47 -22.93 -10.53
CA LEU A 289 -9.06 -21.74 -9.81
C LEU A 289 -9.46 -20.45 -10.53
N ASN A 290 -9.76 -20.54 -11.84
CA ASN A 290 -9.94 -19.35 -12.70
C ASN A 290 -11.08 -18.46 -12.22
N GLU A 291 -12.22 -19.04 -11.84
CA GLU A 291 -13.39 -18.27 -11.39
C GLU A 291 -13.05 -17.36 -10.19
N ASP A 292 -12.31 -17.87 -9.22
CA ASP A 292 -11.92 -17.08 -8.05
C ASP A 292 -10.86 -16.02 -8.40
N PHE A 293 -9.86 -16.38 -9.23
CA PHE A 293 -8.84 -15.44 -9.67
C PHE A 293 -9.42 -14.27 -10.48
N GLU A 294 -10.35 -14.51 -11.39
CA GLU A 294 -10.99 -13.50 -12.25
C GLU A 294 -11.86 -12.52 -11.45
N GLN A 295 -12.36 -12.95 -10.29
CA GLN A 295 -13.12 -12.09 -9.39
C GLN A 295 -12.25 -11.21 -8.50
N LEU A 296 -10.97 -11.53 -8.30
CA LEU A 296 -10.02 -10.61 -7.65
C LEU A 296 -9.83 -9.38 -8.53
N LYS A 297 -9.74 -8.21 -7.90
CA LYS A 297 -9.69 -6.92 -8.61
C LYS A 297 -8.42 -6.16 -8.30
N ASP A 298 -7.91 -5.53 -9.34
CA ASP A 298 -6.82 -4.56 -9.25
C ASP A 298 -7.31 -3.20 -9.75
N SER A 299 -6.72 -2.15 -9.21
CA SER A 299 -6.78 -0.79 -9.74
C SER A 299 -5.45 -0.40 -10.37
N SER A 300 -5.48 0.69 -11.13
CA SER A 300 -4.28 1.27 -11.74
C SER A 300 -3.99 2.65 -11.14
N LEU A 301 -2.72 3.04 -11.18
CA LEU A 301 -2.23 4.30 -10.66
C LEU A 301 -1.12 4.82 -11.57
N ILE A 302 -1.20 6.09 -11.97
CA ILE A 302 -0.08 6.83 -12.54
C ILE A 302 0.45 7.76 -11.46
N SER A 303 1.76 7.78 -11.25
CA SER A 303 2.42 8.77 -10.39
C SER A 303 3.45 9.57 -11.18
N VAL A 304 3.47 10.88 -10.94
CA VAL A 304 4.40 11.80 -11.58
C VAL A 304 5.16 12.56 -10.51
N TYR A 305 6.47 12.37 -10.47
CA TYR A 305 7.38 13.22 -9.71
C TYR A 305 7.82 14.40 -10.53
N ILE A 306 7.91 15.55 -9.88
CA ILE A 306 8.47 16.77 -10.46
C ILE A 306 9.38 17.41 -9.40
N GLY A 307 10.66 17.61 -9.78
CA GLY A 307 11.66 18.34 -9.00
C GLY A 307 11.92 19.70 -9.63
N TYR A 308 11.94 20.74 -8.83
CA TYR A 308 12.15 22.13 -9.24
C TYR A 308 13.42 22.71 -8.60
N ASP A 309 14.06 23.66 -9.26
CA ASP A 309 15.20 24.43 -8.71
C ASP A 309 14.70 25.66 -7.93
N VAL A 310 13.77 25.42 -7.01
CA VAL A 310 13.28 26.41 -6.06
C VAL A 310 13.21 25.79 -4.67
N PRO A 311 13.43 26.55 -3.60
CA PRO A 311 13.32 26.05 -2.23
C PRO A 311 11.91 25.51 -1.94
N ASP A 312 11.79 24.53 -1.08
CA ASP A 312 10.49 23.95 -0.73
C ASP A 312 9.66 24.89 0.19
N GLU A 313 10.24 25.97 0.71
CA GLU A 313 9.53 27.09 1.34
C GLU A 313 8.65 27.89 0.35
N TYR A 314 8.81 27.68 -0.95
CA TYR A 314 7.97 28.27 -1.99
C TYR A 314 6.53 27.77 -1.99
N LEU A 315 6.26 26.70 -1.24
CA LEU A 315 4.93 26.15 -1.05
C LEU A 315 3.99 27.13 -0.33
N PRO A 316 2.70 27.19 -0.71
CA PRO A 316 1.76 28.17 -0.17
C PRO A 316 1.36 27.94 1.29
N ALA A 317 1.72 26.79 1.86
CA ALA A 317 1.38 26.44 3.24
C ALA A 317 2.35 25.41 3.82
N GLU A 318 2.45 25.37 5.14
CA GLU A 318 3.18 24.34 5.87
C GLU A 318 2.41 23.03 5.93
N GLY A 319 2.96 21.95 5.33
CA GLY A 319 2.30 20.65 5.30
C GLY A 319 3.03 19.61 4.46
N THR A 320 2.36 18.48 4.20
CA THR A 320 2.93 17.35 3.47
C THR A 320 2.24 17.06 2.14
N GLY A 321 1.21 17.84 1.80
CA GLY A 321 0.48 17.66 0.56
C GLY A 321 -1.03 17.79 0.71
N PHE A 322 -1.73 17.51 -0.37
CA PHE A 322 -3.18 17.59 -0.42
C PHE A 322 -3.81 16.40 -1.16
N ILE A 323 -5.08 16.19 -0.88
CA ILE A 323 -5.96 15.29 -1.63
C ILE A 323 -6.97 16.17 -2.36
N ALA A 324 -7.12 15.99 -3.67
CA ALA A 324 -8.09 16.73 -4.47
C ALA A 324 -9.52 16.20 -4.22
N SER A 325 -10.44 17.10 -3.91
CA SER A 325 -11.86 16.76 -3.82
C SER A 325 -12.45 16.53 -5.23
N GLN A 326 -13.59 15.86 -5.30
CA GLN A 326 -14.29 15.68 -6.57
C GLN A 326 -14.75 16.99 -7.22
N SER A 327 -14.88 18.06 -6.44
CA SER A 327 -15.25 19.40 -6.90
C SER A 327 -14.04 20.25 -7.31
N SER A 328 -12.83 19.71 -7.27
CA SER A 328 -11.63 20.44 -7.69
C SER A 328 -11.53 20.53 -9.22
N ASN A 329 -10.80 21.52 -9.71
CA ASN A 329 -10.45 21.65 -11.13
C ASN A 329 -9.19 20.91 -11.53
N LEU A 330 -8.61 20.09 -10.63
CA LEU A 330 -7.42 19.30 -10.88
C LEU A 330 -7.77 17.95 -11.52
N ILE A 331 -6.88 17.48 -12.36
CA ILE A 331 -6.92 16.11 -12.89
C ILE A 331 -6.32 15.14 -11.88
N ALA A 332 -5.29 15.57 -11.15
CA ALA A 332 -4.66 14.80 -10.09
C ALA A 332 -5.63 14.53 -8.93
N ASN A 333 -5.57 13.32 -8.39
CA ASN A 333 -6.34 12.93 -7.20
C ASN A 333 -5.66 13.32 -5.88
N ALA A 334 -4.34 13.49 -5.90
CA ALA A 334 -3.55 13.91 -4.74
C ALA A 334 -2.19 14.45 -5.18
N CYS A 335 -1.58 15.27 -4.32
CA CYS A 335 -0.20 15.72 -4.44
C CYS A 335 0.51 15.59 -3.10
N THR A 336 1.63 14.88 -3.05
CA THR A 336 2.53 14.87 -1.89
C THR A 336 3.63 15.90 -2.11
N TRP A 337 3.87 16.74 -1.13
CA TRP A 337 5.03 17.64 -1.07
C TRP A 337 6.19 16.86 -0.48
N THR A 338 6.88 16.13 -1.37
CA THR A 338 7.80 15.05 -0.97
C THR A 338 8.97 15.57 -0.16
N SER A 339 9.61 16.68 -0.57
CA SER A 339 10.72 17.31 0.17
C SER A 339 10.31 17.78 1.56
N LYS A 340 9.09 18.32 1.72
CA LYS A 340 8.54 18.70 3.03
C LYS A 340 8.13 17.51 3.90
N LYS A 341 7.65 16.44 3.30
CA LYS A 341 7.30 15.21 4.02
C LYS A 341 8.54 14.44 4.46
N TRP A 342 9.59 14.46 3.62
CA TRP A 342 10.80 13.68 3.75
C TRP A 342 12.04 14.52 3.43
N ALA A 343 12.66 15.14 4.43
CA ALA A 343 13.82 16.03 4.24
C ALA A 343 14.98 15.39 3.46
N HIS A 344 15.19 14.07 3.61
CA HIS A 344 16.27 13.34 2.92
C HIS A 344 16.04 13.20 1.40
N THR A 345 14.84 13.50 0.88
CA THR A 345 14.51 13.33 -0.54
C THR A 345 15.00 14.46 -1.43
N SER A 346 15.48 15.57 -0.85
CA SER A 346 16.12 16.67 -1.56
C SER A 346 17.40 17.08 -0.84
N LYS A 347 18.55 16.87 -1.50
CA LYS A 347 19.89 17.14 -0.90
C LYS A 347 20.15 18.63 -0.64
N ARG A 348 19.49 19.53 -1.39
CA ARG A 348 19.65 20.99 -1.28
C ARG A 348 18.42 21.71 -0.71
N GLY A 349 17.38 20.96 -0.32
CA GLY A 349 16.13 21.55 0.15
C GLY A 349 15.24 22.10 -0.97
N ASN A 350 15.53 21.75 -2.21
CA ASN A 350 14.71 22.13 -3.35
C ASN A 350 13.40 21.32 -3.39
N LEU A 351 12.37 21.90 -3.99
CA LEU A 351 11.03 21.36 -4.03
C LEU A 351 10.94 20.09 -4.88
N LEU A 352 10.51 19.02 -4.24
CA LEU A 352 10.10 17.78 -4.89
C LEU A 352 8.63 17.49 -4.56
N VAL A 353 7.81 17.31 -5.59
CA VAL A 353 6.39 16.96 -5.45
C VAL A 353 6.07 15.67 -6.21
N ARG A 354 5.03 14.96 -5.75
CA ARG A 354 4.51 13.76 -6.39
C ARG A 354 3.01 13.83 -6.56
N LEU A 355 2.54 13.77 -7.79
CA LEU A 355 1.12 13.72 -8.11
C LEU A 355 0.66 12.29 -8.37
N PHE A 356 -0.61 12.03 -8.09
CA PHE A 356 -1.24 10.73 -8.25
C PHE A 356 -2.51 10.82 -9.08
N TYR A 357 -2.63 9.94 -10.07
CA TYR A 357 -3.79 9.80 -10.96
C TYR A 357 -4.32 8.38 -10.84
N LYS A 358 -5.52 8.22 -10.29
CA LYS A 358 -6.12 6.91 -9.96
C LYS A 358 -7.10 6.47 -11.02
N SER A 359 -7.18 5.16 -11.25
CA SER A 359 -8.16 4.56 -12.16
C SER A 359 -9.63 4.72 -11.75
N THR A 360 -9.89 5.25 -10.56
CA THR A 360 -11.23 5.65 -10.11
C THR A 360 -11.66 7.02 -10.65
N SER A 361 -10.73 7.81 -11.23
CA SER A 361 -11.02 9.09 -11.88
C SER A 361 -11.52 8.89 -13.29
N HIS A 362 -12.52 9.67 -13.72
CA HIS A 362 -13.04 9.67 -15.08
C HIS A 362 -12.01 10.15 -16.13
N HIS A 363 -10.94 10.83 -15.72
CA HIS A 363 -9.85 11.24 -16.59
C HIS A 363 -8.86 10.10 -16.90
N PHE A 364 -8.88 9.00 -16.13
CA PHE A 364 -7.81 8.00 -16.16
C PHE A 364 -7.67 7.31 -17.51
N ASP A 365 -8.78 7.02 -18.19
CA ASP A 365 -8.73 6.34 -19.49
C ASP A 365 -8.02 7.14 -20.57
N SER A 366 -8.09 8.47 -20.54
CA SER A 366 -7.30 9.32 -21.41
C SER A 366 -5.83 9.38 -20.98
N LEU A 367 -5.58 9.51 -19.67
CA LEU A 367 -4.21 9.60 -19.14
C LEU A 367 -3.37 8.35 -19.44
N ARG A 368 -3.94 7.17 -19.32
CA ARG A 368 -3.21 5.90 -19.52
C ARG A 368 -2.70 5.71 -20.95
N THR A 369 -3.24 6.44 -21.91
CA THR A 369 -2.83 6.39 -23.32
C THR A 369 -1.80 7.47 -23.69
N MET A 370 -1.54 8.41 -22.79
CA MET A 370 -0.60 9.51 -22.99
C MET A 370 0.84 9.05 -22.87
N SER A 371 1.72 9.71 -23.60
CA SER A 371 3.17 9.59 -23.45
C SER A 371 3.63 10.18 -22.11
N LYS A 372 4.84 9.85 -21.68
CA LYS A 372 5.44 10.43 -20.48
C LYS A 372 5.52 11.96 -20.52
N ALA A 373 5.80 12.53 -21.68
CA ALA A 373 5.87 13.99 -21.87
C ALA A 373 4.49 14.66 -21.69
N GLU A 374 3.43 14.05 -22.25
CA GLU A 374 2.06 14.54 -22.09
C GLU A 374 1.60 14.44 -20.64
N LEU A 375 1.88 13.32 -19.95
CA LEU A 375 1.58 13.16 -18.52
C LEU A 375 2.33 14.19 -17.64
N LEU A 376 3.58 14.50 -17.98
CA LEU A 376 4.33 15.53 -17.31
C LEU A 376 3.69 16.92 -17.51
N ALA A 377 3.24 17.25 -18.72
CA ALA A 377 2.57 18.50 -19.01
C ALA A 377 1.24 18.64 -18.23
N VAL A 378 0.46 17.56 -18.11
CA VAL A 378 -0.74 17.51 -17.25
C VAL A 378 -0.37 17.79 -15.81
N ALA A 379 0.67 17.14 -15.31
CA ALA A 379 1.11 17.29 -13.93
C ALA A 379 1.63 18.70 -13.63
N GLN A 380 2.38 19.32 -14.54
CA GLN A 380 2.80 20.73 -14.42
C GLN A 380 1.60 21.67 -14.36
N LYS A 381 0.55 21.42 -15.15
CA LYS A 381 -0.66 22.24 -15.12
C LYS A 381 -1.43 22.09 -13.80
N ASP A 382 -1.49 20.90 -13.24
CA ASP A 382 -2.09 20.68 -11.92
C ASP A 382 -1.28 21.39 -10.81
N ILE A 383 0.06 21.40 -10.89
CA ILE A 383 0.93 22.13 -9.96
C ILE A 383 0.75 23.64 -10.10
N GLU A 384 0.72 24.17 -11.32
CA GLU A 384 0.42 25.59 -11.55
C GLU A 384 -0.93 25.98 -10.94
N ASN A 385 -1.97 25.19 -11.17
CA ASN A 385 -3.33 25.45 -10.68
C ASN A 385 -3.44 25.37 -9.15
N SER A 386 -2.73 24.41 -8.52
CA SER A 386 -2.89 24.12 -7.09
C SER A 386 -1.88 24.86 -6.21
N LEU A 387 -0.65 25.06 -6.69
CA LEU A 387 0.45 25.60 -5.90
C LEU A 387 0.99 26.94 -6.46
N GLY A 388 0.54 27.36 -7.66
CA GLY A 388 1.00 28.59 -8.31
C GLY A 388 2.41 28.53 -8.90
N ILE A 389 3.03 27.34 -8.93
CA ILE A 389 4.40 27.12 -9.40
C ILE A 389 4.40 27.00 -10.92
N LYS A 390 5.20 27.86 -11.60
CA LYS A 390 5.31 27.97 -13.06
C LYS A 390 6.71 27.66 -13.59
N GLU A 391 7.63 27.39 -12.71
CA GLU A 391 9.02 27.09 -13.00
C GLU A 391 9.13 25.81 -13.83
N GLN A 392 10.21 25.73 -14.63
CA GLN A 392 10.47 24.51 -15.40
C GLN A 392 11.04 23.41 -14.48
N PRO A 393 10.59 22.18 -14.63
CA PRO A 393 11.19 21.05 -13.93
C PRO A 393 12.65 20.86 -14.27
N ILE A 394 13.48 20.53 -13.27
CA ILE A 394 14.86 20.10 -13.50
C ILE A 394 14.99 18.57 -13.50
N GLU A 395 14.08 17.87 -12.81
CA GLU A 395 14.00 16.41 -12.79
C GLU A 395 12.53 15.95 -12.80
N SER A 396 12.29 14.80 -13.39
CA SER A 396 10.95 14.17 -13.35
C SER A 396 11.00 12.67 -13.47
N ASP A 397 9.96 12.01 -12.93
CA ASP A 397 9.69 10.59 -13.18
C ASP A 397 8.20 10.36 -13.40
N VAL A 398 7.88 9.53 -14.39
CA VAL A 398 6.51 9.10 -14.68
C VAL A 398 6.46 7.59 -14.61
N THR A 399 5.74 7.08 -13.63
CA THR A 399 5.56 5.64 -13.41
C THR A 399 4.08 5.26 -13.54
N ASN A 400 3.81 4.25 -14.37
CA ASN A 400 2.47 3.68 -14.56
C ASN A 400 2.38 2.29 -13.91
N TRP A 401 1.51 2.14 -12.92
CA TRP A 401 1.18 0.89 -12.24
C TRP A 401 -0.15 0.35 -12.78
N ASP A 402 -0.16 -0.15 -14.03
CA ASP A 402 -1.39 -0.65 -14.65
C ASP A 402 -1.80 -1.99 -14.07
N LYS A 403 -3.03 -2.04 -13.49
CA LYS A 403 -3.63 -3.24 -12.88
C LYS A 403 -2.69 -3.94 -11.87
N LEU A 404 -1.95 -3.15 -11.07
CA LEU A 404 -1.00 -3.67 -10.10
C LEU A 404 -1.33 -3.29 -8.65
N MET A 405 -2.42 -2.54 -8.43
CA MET A 405 -2.86 -2.11 -7.10
C MET A 405 -4.07 -2.93 -6.65
N PRO A 406 -3.88 -3.98 -5.83
CA PRO A 406 -4.98 -4.84 -5.39
C PRO A 406 -6.09 -4.08 -4.67
N THR A 407 -7.33 -4.36 -5.04
CA THR A 407 -8.53 -3.77 -4.43
C THR A 407 -9.27 -4.82 -3.62
N TYR A 408 -9.35 -4.64 -2.32
CA TYR A 408 -9.99 -5.58 -1.40
C TYR A 408 -11.48 -5.28 -1.29
N HIS A 409 -12.22 -5.68 -2.32
CA HIS A 409 -13.67 -5.53 -2.38
C HIS A 409 -14.40 -6.51 -1.43
N LEU A 410 -15.74 -6.37 -1.31
CA LEU A 410 -16.55 -7.09 -0.32
C LEU A 410 -16.38 -8.63 -0.34
N LYS A 411 -16.14 -9.23 -1.49
CA LYS A 411 -15.93 -10.68 -1.61
C LYS A 411 -14.47 -11.12 -1.52
N HIS A 412 -13.52 -10.17 -1.40
CA HIS A 412 -12.09 -10.49 -1.48
C HIS A 412 -11.67 -11.59 -0.49
N GLY A 413 -12.06 -11.47 0.77
CA GLY A 413 -11.70 -12.45 1.80
C GLY A 413 -12.30 -13.85 1.56
N GLU A 414 -13.51 -13.92 1.00
CA GLU A 414 -14.15 -15.18 0.60
C GLU A 414 -13.39 -15.85 -0.54
N LEU A 415 -13.03 -15.08 -1.58
CA LEU A 415 -12.27 -15.57 -2.73
C LEU A 415 -10.89 -16.08 -2.32
N VAL A 416 -10.18 -15.37 -1.46
CA VAL A 416 -8.87 -15.82 -0.96
C VAL A 416 -8.98 -17.12 -0.16
N ARG A 417 -10.01 -17.26 0.69
CA ARG A 417 -10.27 -18.54 1.40
C ARG A 417 -10.59 -19.67 0.44
N SER A 418 -11.44 -19.43 -0.57
CA SER A 418 -11.79 -20.42 -1.60
C SER A 418 -10.54 -20.86 -2.38
N LEU A 419 -9.72 -19.92 -2.85
CA LEU A 419 -8.46 -20.23 -3.53
C LEU A 419 -7.51 -21.04 -2.66
N THR A 420 -7.36 -20.66 -1.39
CA THR A 420 -6.50 -21.38 -0.44
C THR A 420 -6.96 -22.82 -0.25
N GLN A 421 -8.27 -23.05 -0.10
CA GLN A 421 -8.83 -24.38 0.03
C GLN A 421 -8.65 -25.21 -1.24
N LYS A 422 -8.99 -24.65 -2.40
CA LYS A 422 -8.83 -25.34 -3.70
C LYS A 422 -7.37 -25.72 -3.99
N LEU A 423 -6.43 -24.80 -3.64
CA LEU A 423 -5.00 -25.07 -3.74
C LEU A 423 -4.57 -26.18 -2.79
N HIS A 424 -5.01 -26.17 -1.54
CA HIS A 424 -4.71 -27.24 -0.58
C HIS A 424 -5.16 -28.61 -1.10
N ASP A 425 -6.33 -28.69 -1.74
CA ASP A 425 -6.89 -29.95 -2.23
C ASP A 425 -6.19 -30.45 -3.49
N LYS A 426 -5.80 -29.56 -4.41
CA LYS A 426 -5.24 -29.92 -5.72
C LYS A 426 -3.73 -29.77 -5.82
N HIS A 427 -3.17 -28.76 -5.16
CA HIS A 427 -1.77 -28.37 -5.22
C HIS A 427 -1.23 -28.11 -3.80
N PRO A 428 -1.22 -29.10 -2.89
CA PRO A 428 -0.99 -28.92 -1.44
C PRO A 428 0.35 -28.28 -1.08
N ALA A 429 1.33 -28.29 -1.99
CA ALA A 429 2.62 -27.65 -1.77
C ALA A 429 2.79 -26.32 -2.55
N ILE A 430 1.68 -25.72 -3.02
CA ILE A 430 1.67 -24.37 -3.58
C ILE A 430 0.99 -23.40 -2.61
N THR A 431 1.64 -22.30 -2.32
CA THR A 431 1.12 -21.25 -1.43
C THR A 431 1.07 -19.90 -2.17
N LEU A 432 -0.07 -19.21 -2.11
CA LEU A 432 -0.20 -17.83 -2.54
C LEU A 432 0.31 -16.90 -1.43
N ALA A 433 1.08 -15.88 -1.79
CA ALA A 433 1.60 -14.92 -0.84
C ALA A 433 1.59 -13.49 -1.41
N GLY A 434 1.61 -12.50 -0.54
CA GLY A 434 1.80 -11.10 -0.89
C GLY A 434 0.52 -10.27 -0.98
N CYS A 435 0.72 -9.06 -1.51
CA CYS A 435 -0.27 -8.00 -1.44
C CYS A 435 -1.56 -8.24 -2.24
N SER A 436 -1.57 -9.21 -3.16
CA SER A 436 -2.80 -9.58 -3.86
C SER A 436 -3.82 -10.29 -2.95
N TYR A 437 -3.39 -10.79 -1.78
CA TYR A 437 -4.21 -11.67 -0.93
C TYR A 437 -4.30 -11.23 0.54
N TYR A 438 -3.17 -10.76 1.14
CA TYR A 438 -3.02 -10.68 2.60
C TYR A 438 -2.64 -9.29 3.12
N GLY A 439 -2.95 -8.21 2.40
CA GLY A 439 -2.73 -6.84 2.81
C GLY A 439 -1.74 -6.08 1.92
N VAL A 440 -2.13 -4.89 1.49
CA VAL A 440 -1.40 -4.10 0.49
C VAL A 440 -0.19 -3.34 1.05
N GLY A 441 -0.14 -3.09 2.36
CA GLY A 441 0.97 -2.33 2.97
C GLY A 441 2.23 -3.18 3.15
N ILE A 442 3.41 -2.55 3.10
CA ILE A 442 4.72 -3.22 3.28
C ILE A 442 4.74 -4.05 4.57
N ALA A 443 4.25 -3.50 5.68
CA ALA A 443 4.18 -4.21 6.96
C ALA A 443 3.33 -5.49 6.90
N ALA A 444 2.21 -5.48 6.19
CA ALA A 444 1.39 -6.67 5.98
C ALA A 444 2.10 -7.72 5.10
N CYS A 445 2.82 -7.26 4.08
CA CYS A 445 3.64 -8.12 3.23
C CYS A 445 4.78 -8.80 3.99
N ILE A 446 5.45 -8.07 4.89
CA ILE A 446 6.48 -8.61 5.80
C ILE A 446 5.86 -9.68 6.71
N THR A 447 4.73 -9.37 7.36
CA THR A 447 4.01 -10.32 8.22
C THR A 447 3.63 -11.59 7.46
N ASN A 448 3.06 -11.44 6.27
CA ASN A 448 2.67 -12.57 5.43
C ASN A 448 3.88 -13.40 4.98
N GLY A 449 5.00 -12.77 4.62
CA GLY A 449 6.23 -13.49 4.27
C GLY A 449 6.76 -14.35 5.43
N LYS A 450 6.77 -13.80 6.65
CA LYS A 450 7.16 -14.54 7.86
C LYS A 450 6.23 -15.72 8.13
N GLN A 451 4.92 -15.50 8.11
CA GLN A 451 3.91 -16.54 8.32
C GLN A 451 4.01 -17.66 7.26
N THR A 452 4.27 -17.30 6.01
CA THR A 452 4.48 -18.28 4.92
C THR A 452 5.70 -19.15 5.19
N ALA A 453 6.81 -18.56 5.65
CA ALA A 453 8.01 -19.30 6.02
C ALA A 453 7.77 -20.27 7.18
N GLU A 454 7.08 -19.82 8.22
CA GLU A 454 6.73 -20.62 9.39
C GLU A 454 5.83 -21.81 9.01
N ALA A 455 4.79 -21.57 8.19
CA ALA A 455 3.87 -22.61 7.72
C ALA A 455 4.60 -23.70 6.89
N ILE A 456 5.47 -23.30 5.97
CA ILE A 456 6.29 -24.25 5.18
C ILE A 456 7.23 -25.03 6.10
N SER A 457 7.88 -24.37 7.05
CA SER A 457 8.79 -25.04 8.00
C SER A 457 8.09 -26.11 8.84
N GLN A 458 6.82 -25.89 9.23
CA GLN A 458 6.01 -26.87 9.96
C GLN A 458 5.65 -28.09 9.11
N GLN A 459 5.47 -27.94 7.80
CA GLN A 459 5.21 -29.06 6.89
C GLN A 459 6.47 -29.86 6.54
N LEU A 460 7.65 -29.34 6.88
CA LEU A 460 8.93 -29.96 6.60
C LEU A 460 9.47 -30.81 7.78
N THR A 461 8.96 -30.57 8.97
CA THR A 461 9.21 -31.34 10.19
C THR A 461 8.23 -32.49 10.32
#